data_4365516f44e1834a577c3991066f8fb9
#
_entry.id   4365516f44e1834a577c3991066f8fb9
#
_cell.length_a   1.000
_cell.length_b   1.000
_cell.length_c   1.000
_cell.angle_alpha   90.00
_cell.angle_beta   90.00
_cell.angle_gamma   90.00
#
_symmetry.space_group_name_H-M   'P 1'
#
loop_
_entity.id
_entity.type
_entity.pdbx_description
1 polymer ?
#
loop_
_entity_poly.entity_id
_entity_poly.type
_entity_poly.pdbx_seq_one_letter_code
_entity_poly.pdbx_strand_id
1 'polypeptide(L)'
;MSIAKKKCSDPIVLVEQHLDFSQWVPDGFGTGDCVIVADETLTVIDFKYGVGILVDAENNPRMLCYALGALSLFDGIYDIREITMTSFQPRREHVSTFSISKEALLSWAEKTLAPTAQLAAKGVGEYKAGSHCQFCKVKATCRKRAKYNLELARYDFEMPESLEDDEIEVVLAKADELVSWANDIKKYALQQAVSGKVWKDWKLVEGRSNRKYVNDKAVAEKIVSAGYDPYEKKVIGITAMTKMLGKTKFEELLSGLIEKPQGKPTLVPMSDKRPAIKNTAFNDFKEDN
;
A
#
# COMPACT_ATOMS: atom_id res chain seq x y z
N MET A 1 8.95 -22.25 -9.58
CA MET A 1 9.27 -23.57 -10.17
C MET A 1 8.73 -24.74 -9.37
N SER A 2 8.90 -24.86 -8.06
CA SER A 2 8.40 -26.02 -7.30
C SER A 2 6.86 -26.14 -7.23
N ILE A 3 6.13 -25.02 -7.26
CA ILE A 3 4.64 -25.00 -7.25
C ILE A 3 4.08 -25.56 -8.56
N ALA A 4 4.65 -25.15 -9.70
CA ALA A 4 4.21 -25.59 -11.02
C ALA A 4 4.43 -27.09 -11.22
N LYS A 5 5.59 -27.61 -10.82
CA LYS A 5 5.95 -29.03 -10.99
C LYS A 5 5.18 -29.99 -10.07
N LYS A 6 4.46 -29.48 -9.06
CA LYS A 6 3.60 -30.30 -8.21
C LYS A 6 2.26 -30.66 -8.85
N LYS A 7 1.80 -29.87 -9.82
CA LYS A 7 0.49 -30.06 -10.47
C LYS A 7 0.60 -30.70 -11.87
N CYS A 8 1.73 -30.55 -12.56
CA CYS A 8 1.93 -31.09 -13.90
C CYS A 8 3.41 -31.42 -14.14
N SER A 9 3.70 -32.46 -14.95
CA SER A 9 5.06 -32.90 -15.28
C SER A 9 5.81 -31.92 -16.20
N ASP A 10 5.09 -31.18 -17.05
CA ASP A 10 5.65 -30.26 -18.05
C ASP A 10 4.79 -28.99 -18.21
N PRO A 11 4.74 -28.10 -17.20
CA PRO A 11 3.98 -26.86 -17.31
C PRO A 11 4.70 -25.83 -18.17
N ILE A 12 3.95 -25.04 -18.93
CA ILE A 12 4.45 -23.83 -19.58
C ILE A 12 4.53 -22.72 -18.54
N VAL A 13 5.69 -22.08 -18.41
CA VAL A 13 5.91 -20.95 -17.50
C VAL A 13 6.32 -19.73 -18.31
N LEU A 14 5.52 -18.66 -18.21
CA LEU A 14 5.74 -17.38 -18.85
C LEU A 14 6.02 -16.32 -17.79
N VAL A 15 6.99 -15.46 -18.04
CA VAL A 15 7.39 -14.37 -17.16
C VAL A 15 7.17 -13.05 -17.89
N GLU A 16 6.67 -12.03 -17.19
CA GLU A 16 6.38 -10.70 -17.77
C GLU A 16 5.46 -10.80 -18.99
N GLN A 17 4.41 -11.63 -18.89
CA GLN A 17 3.49 -11.89 -20.00
C GLN A 17 2.50 -10.75 -20.17
N HIS A 18 2.41 -10.22 -21.38
CA HIS A 18 1.33 -9.29 -21.75
C HIS A 18 -0.02 -10.03 -21.77
N LEU A 19 -0.97 -9.50 -21.03
CA LEU A 19 -2.30 -10.07 -20.83
C LEU A 19 -3.34 -9.07 -21.33
N ASP A 20 -4.01 -9.42 -22.42
CA ASP A 20 -5.07 -8.63 -23.03
C ASP A 20 -6.44 -9.13 -22.53
N PHE A 21 -7.18 -8.26 -21.87
CA PHE A 21 -8.56 -8.48 -21.44
C PHE A 21 -9.52 -7.41 -21.98
N SER A 22 -9.16 -6.81 -23.12
CA SER A 22 -9.94 -5.77 -23.80
C SER A 22 -11.34 -6.24 -24.24
N GLN A 23 -11.55 -7.55 -24.35
CA GLN A 23 -12.87 -8.14 -24.59
C GLN A 23 -13.90 -7.71 -23.54
N TRP A 24 -13.48 -7.52 -22.28
CA TRP A 24 -14.36 -7.14 -21.17
C TRP A 24 -14.17 -5.70 -20.72
N VAL A 25 -12.96 -5.18 -20.84
CA VAL A 25 -12.59 -3.83 -20.39
C VAL A 25 -12.06 -3.03 -21.57
N PRO A 26 -12.71 -1.96 -22.03
CA PRO A 26 -12.21 -1.15 -23.13
C PRO A 26 -10.74 -0.73 -22.89
N ASP A 27 -9.86 -1.03 -23.86
CA ASP A 27 -8.41 -0.82 -23.81
C ASP A 27 -7.73 -1.50 -22.59
N GLY A 28 -8.35 -2.58 -22.09
CA GLY A 28 -7.88 -3.29 -20.89
C GLY A 28 -6.74 -4.26 -21.19
N PHE A 29 -5.57 -3.99 -20.61
CA PHE A 29 -4.42 -4.90 -20.65
C PHE A 29 -3.58 -4.77 -19.38
N GLY A 30 -2.64 -5.68 -19.21
CA GLY A 30 -1.65 -5.62 -18.16
C GLY A 30 -0.49 -6.58 -18.41
N THR A 31 0.49 -6.55 -17.51
CA THR A 31 1.60 -7.51 -17.53
C THR A 31 1.50 -8.40 -16.31
N GLY A 32 1.39 -9.70 -16.52
CA GLY A 32 1.43 -10.69 -15.45
C GLY A 32 2.87 -11.09 -15.17
N ASP A 33 3.28 -10.97 -13.91
CA ASP A 33 4.66 -11.25 -13.51
C ASP A 33 5.05 -12.71 -13.79
N CYS A 34 4.13 -13.65 -13.54
CA CYS A 34 4.31 -15.06 -13.90
C CYS A 34 2.97 -15.72 -14.20
N VAL A 35 2.89 -16.40 -15.33
CA VAL A 35 1.74 -17.22 -15.75
C VAL A 35 2.22 -18.66 -15.94
N ILE A 36 1.51 -19.61 -15.35
CA ILE A 36 1.81 -21.03 -15.43
C ILE A 36 0.59 -21.73 -16.00
N VAL A 37 0.77 -22.42 -17.11
CA VAL A 37 -0.28 -23.18 -17.79
C VAL A 37 0.06 -24.67 -17.72
N ALA A 38 -0.91 -25.44 -17.30
CA ALA A 38 -0.86 -26.89 -17.29
C ALA A 38 -2.25 -27.43 -17.69
N ASP A 39 -2.36 -28.72 -17.97
CA ASP A 39 -3.65 -29.32 -18.25
C ASP A 39 -4.63 -29.04 -17.12
N GLU A 40 -5.84 -28.61 -17.50
CA GLU A 40 -6.96 -28.25 -16.63
C GLU A 40 -6.72 -27.03 -15.71
N THR A 41 -5.47 -26.53 -15.58
CA THR A 41 -5.15 -25.47 -14.61
C THR A 41 -4.36 -24.31 -15.21
N LEU A 42 -4.76 -23.09 -14.81
CA LEU A 42 -4.06 -21.85 -15.11
C LEU A 42 -3.68 -21.16 -13.78
N THR A 43 -2.41 -20.80 -13.62
CA THR A 43 -1.96 -20.08 -12.42
C THR A 43 -1.37 -18.72 -12.80
N VAL A 44 -1.85 -17.67 -12.15
CA VAL A 44 -1.31 -16.31 -12.27
C VAL A 44 -0.68 -15.91 -10.94
N ILE A 45 0.59 -15.51 -10.98
CA ILE A 45 1.33 -15.07 -9.80
C ILE A 45 1.71 -13.61 -9.99
N ASP A 46 1.35 -12.79 -9.00
CA ASP A 46 1.69 -11.37 -8.92
C ASP A 46 2.73 -11.18 -7.82
N PHE A 47 3.92 -10.72 -8.19
CA PHE A 47 5.08 -10.56 -7.31
C PHE A 47 5.19 -9.13 -6.81
N LYS A 48 5.16 -8.95 -5.49
CA LYS A 48 5.19 -7.64 -4.84
C LYS A 48 6.40 -7.50 -3.93
N TYR A 49 7.50 -6.94 -4.41
CA TYR A 49 8.73 -6.81 -3.62
C TYR A 49 8.71 -5.66 -2.61
N GLY A 50 7.78 -4.69 -2.72
CA GLY A 50 7.64 -3.57 -1.79
C GLY A 50 7.19 -3.99 -0.39
N VAL A 51 7.45 -3.14 0.61
CA VAL A 51 6.94 -3.27 2.00
C VAL A 51 5.63 -2.50 2.23
N GLY A 52 4.91 -2.19 1.16
CA GLY A 52 3.64 -1.47 1.19
C GLY A 52 2.47 -2.25 1.82
N ILE A 53 1.27 -1.99 1.35
CA ILE A 53 0.03 -2.63 1.83
C ILE A 53 0.04 -4.12 1.47
N LEU A 54 -0.47 -4.96 2.37
CA LEU A 54 -0.74 -6.37 2.07
C LEU A 54 -1.83 -6.47 0.99
N VAL A 55 -1.60 -7.33 0.01
CA VAL A 55 -2.51 -7.56 -1.11
C VAL A 55 -2.91 -9.03 -1.11
N ASP A 56 -4.18 -9.28 -0.84
CA ASP A 56 -4.74 -10.62 -0.93
C ASP A 56 -5.17 -10.95 -2.36
N ALA A 57 -5.09 -12.23 -2.71
CA ALA A 57 -5.52 -12.73 -4.01
C ALA A 57 -7.03 -12.92 -4.08
N GLU A 58 -7.68 -13.18 -2.93
CA GLU A 58 -9.11 -13.45 -2.87
C GLU A 58 -9.94 -12.28 -3.38
N ASN A 59 -10.80 -12.55 -4.35
CA ASN A 59 -11.69 -11.56 -4.99
C ASN A 59 -10.98 -10.27 -5.44
N ASN A 60 -9.68 -10.35 -5.75
CA ASN A 60 -8.89 -9.21 -6.20
C ASN A 60 -9.17 -8.89 -7.67
N PRO A 61 -9.82 -7.75 -8.00
CA PRO A 61 -10.24 -7.46 -9.38
C PRO A 61 -9.07 -7.39 -10.36
N ARG A 62 -7.88 -6.93 -9.93
CA ARG A 62 -6.69 -6.88 -10.79
C ARG A 62 -6.23 -8.27 -11.17
N MET A 63 -6.16 -9.18 -10.20
CA MET A 63 -5.75 -10.55 -10.45
C MET A 63 -6.78 -11.31 -11.28
N LEU A 64 -8.08 -11.07 -11.05
CA LEU A 64 -9.14 -11.61 -11.89
C LEU A 64 -9.03 -11.12 -13.35
N CYS A 65 -8.71 -9.84 -13.58
CA CYS A 65 -8.46 -9.32 -14.93
C CYS A 65 -7.23 -10.00 -15.58
N TYR A 66 -6.15 -10.20 -14.83
CA TYR A 66 -4.97 -10.91 -15.33
C TYR A 66 -5.30 -12.37 -15.65
N ALA A 67 -6.10 -13.01 -14.82
CA ALA A 67 -6.59 -14.38 -15.07
C ALA A 67 -7.41 -14.45 -16.35
N LEU A 68 -8.28 -13.47 -16.63
CA LEU A 68 -9.04 -13.39 -17.89
C LEU A 68 -8.13 -13.23 -19.11
N GLY A 69 -7.14 -12.33 -19.03
CA GLY A 69 -6.18 -12.13 -20.12
C GLY A 69 -5.33 -13.38 -20.38
N ALA A 70 -4.91 -14.08 -19.33
CA ALA A 70 -4.20 -15.35 -19.46
C ALA A 70 -5.10 -16.46 -20.02
N LEU A 71 -6.35 -16.55 -19.56
CA LEU A 71 -7.33 -17.49 -20.10
C LEU A 71 -7.55 -17.27 -21.60
N SER A 72 -7.68 -16.02 -22.05
CA SER A 72 -7.86 -15.68 -23.47
C SER A 72 -6.72 -16.18 -24.37
N LEU A 73 -5.49 -16.27 -23.83
CA LEU A 73 -4.34 -16.76 -24.58
C LEU A 73 -4.32 -18.28 -24.74
N PHE A 74 -4.86 -19.02 -23.76
CA PHE A 74 -4.62 -20.46 -23.63
C PHE A 74 -5.85 -21.34 -23.70
N ASP A 75 -7.07 -20.79 -23.56
CA ASP A 75 -8.32 -21.56 -23.52
C ASP A 75 -8.62 -22.35 -24.82
N GLY A 76 -8.10 -21.87 -25.95
CA GLY A 76 -8.21 -22.60 -27.22
C GLY A 76 -7.21 -23.75 -27.41
N ILE A 77 -6.23 -23.89 -26.52
CA ILE A 77 -5.12 -24.85 -26.61
C ILE A 77 -5.18 -25.86 -25.47
N TYR A 78 -5.58 -25.43 -24.28
CA TYR A 78 -5.67 -26.23 -23.04
C TYR A 78 -7.12 -26.27 -22.55
N ASP A 79 -7.55 -27.44 -22.02
CA ASP A 79 -8.86 -27.57 -21.36
C ASP A 79 -8.79 -27.02 -19.93
N ILE A 80 -8.68 -25.68 -19.79
CA ILE A 80 -8.58 -25.00 -18.51
C ILE A 80 -9.93 -25.03 -17.80
N ARG A 81 -9.95 -25.55 -16.56
CA ARG A 81 -11.15 -25.64 -15.72
C ARG A 81 -11.01 -24.84 -14.45
N GLU A 82 -9.81 -24.82 -13.87
CA GLU A 82 -9.50 -24.10 -12.63
C GLU A 82 -8.43 -23.03 -12.83
N ILE A 83 -8.67 -21.85 -12.29
CA ILE A 83 -7.73 -20.74 -12.30
C ILE A 83 -7.29 -20.43 -10.86
N THR A 84 -6.00 -20.45 -10.62
CA THR A 84 -5.39 -20.11 -9.33
C THR A 84 -4.64 -18.80 -9.45
N MET A 85 -4.88 -17.88 -8.53
CA MET A 85 -4.19 -16.59 -8.44
C MET A 85 -3.41 -16.53 -7.14
N THR A 86 -2.15 -16.08 -7.19
CA THR A 86 -1.28 -15.97 -6.02
C THR A 86 -0.62 -14.60 -5.96
N SER A 87 -0.85 -13.87 -4.88
CA SER A 87 -0.08 -12.67 -4.51
C SER A 87 1.09 -13.09 -3.65
N PHE A 88 2.31 -12.77 -4.09
CA PHE A 88 3.55 -13.16 -3.39
C PHE A 88 4.32 -11.93 -2.95
N GLN A 89 4.36 -11.67 -1.63
CA GLN A 89 5.01 -10.51 -1.01
C GLN A 89 6.11 -10.96 -0.03
N PRO A 90 7.31 -11.35 -0.52
CA PRO A 90 8.34 -11.98 0.31
C PRO A 90 8.86 -11.08 1.43
N ARG A 91 8.96 -9.77 1.22
CA ARG A 91 9.41 -8.83 2.25
C ARG A 91 8.39 -8.58 3.36
N ARG A 92 7.17 -9.06 3.19
CA ARG A 92 6.07 -9.02 4.16
C ARG A 92 5.76 -10.40 4.71
N GLU A 93 6.51 -11.44 4.30
CA GLU A 93 6.26 -12.85 4.64
C GLU A 93 4.79 -13.25 4.35
N HIS A 94 4.22 -12.67 3.27
CA HIS A 94 2.82 -12.84 2.92
C HIS A 94 2.67 -13.51 1.57
N VAL A 95 1.91 -14.60 1.57
CA VAL A 95 1.47 -15.32 0.37
C VAL A 95 -0.02 -15.55 0.49
N SER A 96 -0.77 -15.01 -0.44
CA SER A 96 -2.23 -15.18 -0.52
C SER A 96 -2.56 -15.89 -1.82
N THR A 97 -3.36 -16.94 -1.75
CA THR A 97 -3.77 -17.73 -2.92
C THR A 97 -5.29 -17.88 -2.95
N PHE A 98 -5.87 -17.73 -4.12
CA PHE A 98 -7.31 -17.87 -4.36
C PHE A 98 -7.53 -18.64 -5.65
N SER A 99 -8.43 -19.64 -5.63
CA SER A 99 -8.82 -20.42 -6.80
C SER A 99 -10.28 -20.17 -7.15
N ILE A 100 -10.57 -20.18 -8.46
CA ILE A 100 -11.91 -19.97 -9.02
C ILE A 100 -12.07 -20.87 -10.23
N SER A 101 -13.28 -21.37 -10.48
CA SER A 101 -13.55 -22.11 -11.73
C SER A 101 -13.60 -21.16 -12.93
N LYS A 102 -13.33 -21.69 -14.13
CA LYS A 102 -13.43 -20.94 -15.39
C LYS A 102 -14.82 -20.31 -15.55
N GLU A 103 -15.87 -21.06 -15.30
CA GLU A 103 -17.25 -20.60 -15.43
C GLU A 103 -17.56 -19.45 -14.47
N ALA A 104 -17.07 -19.53 -13.22
CA ALA A 104 -17.26 -18.47 -12.24
C ALA A 104 -16.49 -17.20 -12.61
N LEU A 105 -15.26 -17.33 -13.12
CA LEU A 105 -14.45 -16.21 -13.59
C LEU A 105 -15.13 -15.52 -14.79
N LEU A 106 -15.60 -16.28 -15.78
CA LEU A 106 -16.30 -15.74 -16.95
C LEU A 106 -17.64 -15.09 -16.56
N SER A 107 -18.40 -15.73 -15.65
CA SER A 107 -19.65 -15.14 -15.12
C SER A 107 -19.40 -13.81 -14.41
N TRP A 108 -18.33 -13.68 -13.63
CA TRP A 108 -17.92 -12.42 -13.00
C TRP A 108 -17.54 -11.38 -14.06
N ALA A 109 -16.80 -11.77 -15.10
CA ALA A 109 -16.40 -10.89 -16.19
C ALA A 109 -17.59 -10.30 -16.92
N GLU A 110 -18.59 -11.13 -17.24
CA GLU A 110 -19.78 -10.72 -17.99
C GLU A 110 -20.77 -9.91 -17.13
N LYS A 111 -21.02 -10.35 -15.88
CA LYS A 111 -22.07 -9.76 -15.04
C LYS A 111 -21.60 -8.56 -14.22
N THR A 112 -20.31 -8.48 -13.93
CA THR A 112 -19.76 -7.44 -13.03
C THR A 112 -18.71 -6.58 -13.73
N LEU A 113 -17.66 -7.17 -14.30
CA LEU A 113 -16.55 -6.43 -14.87
C LEU A 113 -16.94 -5.62 -16.09
N ALA A 114 -17.48 -6.29 -17.13
CA ALA A 114 -17.77 -5.63 -18.40
C ALA A 114 -18.80 -4.50 -18.26
N PRO A 115 -19.95 -4.65 -17.57
CA PRO A 115 -20.87 -3.54 -17.35
C PRO A 115 -20.26 -2.36 -16.61
N THR A 116 -19.45 -2.65 -15.56
CA THR A 116 -18.78 -1.61 -14.77
C THR A 116 -17.71 -0.87 -15.59
N ALA A 117 -16.92 -1.61 -16.36
CA ALA A 117 -15.91 -1.04 -17.25
C ALA A 117 -16.51 -0.16 -18.36
N GLN A 118 -17.65 -0.57 -18.92
CA GLN A 118 -18.40 0.21 -19.91
C GLN A 118 -18.92 1.54 -19.33
N LEU A 119 -19.45 1.53 -18.10
CA LEU A 119 -19.85 2.76 -17.41
C LEU A 119 -18.65 3.67 -17.16
N ALA A 120 -17.53 3.11 -16.69
CA ALA A 120 -16.30 3.86 -16.45
C ALA A 120 -15.73 4.47 -17.74
N ALA A 121 -15.69 3.72 -18.83
CA ALA A 121 -15.23 4.21 -20.14
C ALA A 121 -16.09 5.35 -20.69
N LYS A 122 -17.40 5.33 -20.43
CA LYS A 122 -18.32 6.42 -20.78
C LYS A 122 -18.26 7.61 -19.82
N GLY A 123 -17.50 7.51 -18.74
CA GLY A 123 -17.44 8.55 -17.69
C GLY A 123 -18.74 8.70 -16.90
N VAL A 124 -19.58 7.67 -16.87
CA VAL A 124 -20.87 7.65 -16.13
C VAL A 124 -20.81 6.63 -14.99
N GLY A 125 -21.75 6.75 -14.04
CA GLY A 125 -21.82 5.91 -12.85
C GLY A 125 -21.73 6.69 -11.57
N GLU A 126 -21.83 6.01 -10.43
CA GLU A 126 -21.75 6.63 -9.12
C GLU A 126 -20.32 6.63 -8.58
N TYR A 127 -19.87 7.81 -8.15
CA TYR A 127 -18.63 7.94 -7.41
C TYR A 127 -18.83 7.54 -5.95
N LYS A 128 -18.01 6.64 -5.43
CA LYS A 128 -17.96 6.29 -4.01
C LYS A 128 -16.59 6.68 -3.44
N ALA A 129 -16.57 7.36 -2.29
CA ALA A 129 -15.35 7.60 -1.53
C ALA A 129 -14.98 6.34 -0.73
N GLY A 130 -13.68 6.07 -0.57
CA GLY A 130 -13.18 4.92 0.16
C GLY A 130 -11.66 4.80 0.08
N SER A 131 -11.09 3.70 0.60
CA SER A 131 -9.64 3.46 0.64
C SER A 131 -8.95 3.52 -0.74
N HIS A 132 -9.67 3.16 -1.80
CA HIS A 132 -9.18 3.26 -3.19
C HIS A 132 -8.88 4.69 -3.65
N CYS A 133 -9.46 5.71 -2.98
CA CYS A 133 -9.21 7.11 -3.32
C CYS A 133 -7.73 7.51 -3.18
N GLN A 134 -6.95 6.83 -2.34
CA GLN A 134 -5.52 7.09 -2.20
C GLN A 134 -4.75 6.94 -3.51
N PHE A 135 -5.20 6.06 -4.42
CA PHE A 135 -4.59 5.79 -5.73
C PHE A 135 -5.25 6.56 -6.88
N CYS A 136 -6.34 7.29 -6.64
CA CYS A 136 -7.10 7.97 -7.68
C CYS A 136 -6.36 9.20 -8.19
N LYS A 137 -6.26 9.35 -9.52
CA LYS A 137 -5.59 10.50 -10.17
C LYS A 137 -6.27 11.84 -9.87
N VAL A 138 -7.60 11.84 -9.67
CA VAL A 138 -8.40 13.05 -9.38
C VAL A 138 -8.73 13.20 -7.89
N LYS A 139 -8.02 12.52 -7.01
CA LYS A 139 -8.29 12.46 -5.57
C LYS A 139 -8.33 13.83 -4.87
N ALA A 140 -7.53 14.79 -5.34
CA ALA A 140 -7.48 16.13 -4.75
C ALA A 140 -8.68 17.00 -5.16
N THR A 141 -9.26 16.77 -6.33
CA THR A 141 -10.35 17.60 -6.89
C THR A 141 -11.70 16.88 -6.89
N CYS A 142 -11.77 15.66 -6.40
CA CYS A 142 -12.99 14.85 -6.37
C CYS A 142 -14.01 15.41 -5.36
N ARG A 143 -15.14 15.92 -5.86
CA ARG A 143 -16.23 16.45 -5.04
C ARG A 143 -16.84 15.40 -4.11
N LYS A 144 -16.96 14.14 -4.55
CA LYS A 144 -17.52 13.07 -3.71
C LYS A 144 -16.61 12.75 -2.51
N ARG A 145 -15.28 12.75 -2.73
CA ARG A 145 -14.29 12.59 -1.65
C ARG A 145 -14.32 13.78 -0.70
N ALA A 146 -14.42 15.01 -1.23
CA ALA A 146 -14.55 16.19 -0.41
C ALA A 146 -15.80 16.13 0.48
N LYS A 147 -16.97 15.78 -0.09
CA LYS A 147 -18.23 15.62 0.67
C LYS A 147 -18.08 14.60 1.78
N TYR A 148 -17.49 13.43 1.49
CA TYR A 148 -17.27 12.36 2.48
C TYR A 148 -16.40 12.83 3.66
N ASN A 149 -15.31 13.56 3.39
CA ASN A 149 -14.43 14.06 4.45
C ASN A 149 -15.06 15.22 5.24
N LEU A 150 -15.85 16.07 4.58
CA LEU A 150 -16.51 17.21 5.22
C LEU A 150 -17.80 16.80 5.97
N GLU A 151 -18.23 15.54 5.89
CA GLU A 151 -19.35 15.04 6.70
C GLU A 151 -19.12 15.21 8.20
N LEU A 152 -17.87 15.21 8.66
CA LEU A 152 -17.52 15.48 10.06
C LEU A 152 -17.87 16.91 10.50
N ALA A 153 -18.03 17.86 9.57
CA ALA A 153 -18.44 19.22 9.88
C ALA A 153 -19.86 19.33 10.47
N ARG A 154 -20.68 18.25 10.39
CA ARG A 154 -21.98 18.20 11.03
C ARG A 154 -21.92 18.39 12.54
N TYR A 155 -20.84 17.93 13.18
CA TYR A 155 -20.66 18.06 14.65
C TYR A 155 -20.49 19.52 15.11
N ASP A 156 -20.19 20.47 14.20
CA ASP A 156 -20.14 21.90 14.50
C ASP A 156 -21.50 22.50 14.92
N PHE A 157 -22.59 21.82 14.62
CA PHE A 157 -23.97 22.27 14.85
C PHE A 157 -24.71 21.41 15.90
N GLU A 158 -24.06 20.45 16.52
CA GLU A 158 -24.65 19.55 17.50
C GLU A 158 -24.37 20.04 18.94
N MET A 159 -25.28 19.77 19.86
CA MET A 159 -25.15 20.09 21.29
C MET A 159 -24.99 18.78 22.08
N PRO A 160 -24.18 18.72 23.11
CA PRO A 160 -23.40 19.80 23.74
C PRO A 160 -22.21 20.29 22.87
N GLU A 161 -21.62 21.43 23.23
CA GLU A 161 -20.46 22.02 22.51
C GLU A 161 -19.19 21.15 22.53
N SER A 162 -19.15 20.10 23.36
CA SER A 162 -18.06 19.14 23.44
C SER A 162 -18.48 17.80 22.85
N LEU A 163 -17.56 17.17 22.11
CA LEU A 163 -17.80 15.82 21.56
C LEU A 163 -17.93 14.78 22.69
N GLU A 164 -18.89 13.89 22.55
CA GLU A 164 -19.03 12.70 23.37
C GLU A 164 -18.08 11.57 22.91
N ASP A 165 -17.85 10.56 23.73
CA ASP A 165 -16.86 9.51 23.46
C ASP A 165 -17.18 8.71 22.17
N ASP A 166 -18.45 8.43 21.91
CA ASP A 166 -18.90 7.75 20.68
C ASP A 166 -18.71 8.60 19.43
N GLU A 167 -18.86 9.91 19.52
CA GLU A 167 -18.55 10.85 18.43
C GLU A 167 -17.04 10.89 18.15
N ILE A 168 -16.21 10.88 19.22
CA ILE A 168 -14.75 10.78 19.09
C ILE A 168 -14.36 9.50 18.37
N GLU A 169 -14.97 8.35 18.67
CA GLU A 169 -14.72 7.10 17.96
C GLU A 169 -15.02 7.20 16.45
N VAL A 170 -16.14 7.85 16.08
CA VAL A 170 -16.49 8.10 14.66
C VAL A 170 -15.47 9.01 13.98
N VAL A 171 -15.01 10.06 14.67
CA VAL A 171 -13.96 10.96 14.15
C VAL A 171 -12.65 10.22 13.99
N LEU A 172 -12.23 9.42 14.97
CA LEU A 172 -11.00 8.61 14.91
C LEU A 172 -11.00 7.67 13.70
N ALA A 173 -12.11 7.04 13.39
CA ALA A 173 -12.23 6.14 12.24
C ALA A 173 -12.00 6.85 10.88
N LYS A 174 -12.22 8.17 10.81
CA LYS A 174 -12.09 8.98 9.59
C LYS A 174 -10.87 9.92 9.60
N ALA A 175 -10.23 10.10 10.74
CA ALA A 175 -9.18 11.12 10.93
C ALA A 175 -8.02 10.97 9.95
N ASP A 176 -7.52 9.75 9.74
CA ASP A 176 -6.41 9.48 8.82
C ASP A 176 -6.76 9.81 7.38
N GLU A 177 -7.98 9.50 6.94
CA GLU A 177 -8.45 9.83 5.59
C GLU A 177 -8.62 11.34 5.42
N LEU A 178 -9.12 12.05 6.42
CA LEU A 178 -9.25 13.51 6.43
C LEU A 178 -7.86 14.18 6.30
N VAL A 179 -6.88 13.74 7.08
CA VAL A 179 -5.50 14.23 7.01
C VAL A 179 -4.89 13.94 5.63
N SER A 180 -5.07 12.73 5.13
CA SER A 180 -4.61 12.33 3.80
C SER A 180 -5.21 13.21 2.71
N TRP A 181 -6.51 13.44 2.74
CA TRP A 181 -7.21 14.31 1.80
C TRP A 181 -6.72 15.76 1.87
N ALA A 182 -6.57 16.32 3.07
CA ALA A 182 -6.05 17.67 3.27
C ALA A 182 -4.64 17.83 2.69
N ASN A 183 -3.78 16.82 2.85
CA ASN A 183 -2.44 16.82 2.26
C ASN A 183 -2.47 16.70 0.73
N ASP A 184 -3.38 15.91 0.16
CA ASP A 184 -3.57 15.81 -1.28
C ASP A 184 -3.98 17.16 -1.90
N ILE A 185 -4.88 17.92 -1.24
CA ILE A 185 -5.27 19.27 -1.67
C ILE A 185 -4.06 20.22 -1.62
N LYS A 186 -3.30 20.24 -0.52
CA LYS A 186 -2.12 21.10 -0.38
C LYS A 186 -1.09 20.79 -1.46
N LYS A 187 -0.83 19.52 -1.73
CA LYS A 187 0.10 19.09 -2.78
C LYS A 187 -0.36 19.51 -4.17
N TYR A 188 -1.64 19.31 -4.47
CA TYR A 188 -2.25 19.73 -5.72
C TYR A 188 -2.15 21.24 -5.91
N ALA A 189 -2.53 22.02 -4.88
CA ALA A 189 -2.48 23.47 -4.94
C ALA A 189 -1.06 24.00 -5.18
N LEU A 190 -0.06 23.39 -4.50
CA LEU A 190 1.35 23.72 -4.72
C LEU A 190 1.80 23.41 -6.15
N GLN A 191 1.47 22.22 -6.68
CA GLN A 191 1.81 21.85 -8.04
C GLN A 191 1.20 22.81 -9.07
N GLN A 192 -0.06 23.20 -8.88
CA GLN A 192 -0.72 24.18 -9.76
C GLN A 192 -0.07 25.56 -9.65
N ALA A 193 0.32 26.01 -8.46
CA ALA A 193 1.01 27.28 -8.26
C ALA A 193 2.39 27.29 -8.94
N VAL A 194 3.17 26.21 -8.83
CA VAL A 194 4.46 26.03 -9.53
C VAL A 194 4.26 26.06 -11.06
N SER A 195 3.13 25.55 -11.56
CA SER A 195 2.75 25.60 -12.98
C SER A 195 2.15 26.95 -13.42
N GLY A 196 2.18 27.98 -12.55
CA GLY A 196 1.75 29.34 -12.87
C GLY A 196 0.32 29.69 -12.49
N LYS A 197 -0.45 28.81 -11.86
CA LYS A 197 -1.79 29.14 -11.38
C LYS A 197 -1.73 30.05 -10.17
N VAL A 198 -2.46 31.17 -10.23
CA VAL A 198 -2.58 32.10 -9.10
C VAL A 198 -3.79 31.72 -8.24
N TRP A 199 -3.56 31.60 -6.93
CA TRP A 199 -4.59 31.43 -5.91
C TRP A 199 -4.83 32.77 -5.21
N LYS A 200 -6.09 33.21 -5.08
CA LYS A 200 -6.43 34.55 -4.60
C LYS A 200 -5.75 34.97 -3.29
N ASP A 201 -5.76 34.05 -2.31
CA ASP A 201 -5.27 34.33 -0.95
C ASP A 201 -3.98 33.58 -0.61
N TRP A 202 -3.28 33.04 -1.62
CA TRP A 202 -2.07 32.22 -1.43
C TRP A 202 -0.98 32.66 -2.40
N LYS A 203 0.27 32.64 -1.92
CA LYS A 203 1.44 32.95 -2.74
C LYS A 203 2.51 31.88 -2.64
N LEU A 204 3.25 31.68 -3.70
CA LEU A 204 4.43 30.82 -3.74
C LEU A 204 5.62 31.60 -3.13
N VAL A 205 6.32 30.97 -2.22
CA VAL A 205 7.54 31.50 -1.60
C VAL A 205 8.60 30.43 -1.52
N GLU A 206 9.86 30.84 -1.39
CA GLU A 206 10.94 29.91 -1.09
C GLU A 206 10.76 29.27 0.30
N GLY A 207 10.89 27.97 0.34
CA GLY A 207 10.89 27.23 1.61
C GLY A 207 12.12 27.55 2.46
N ARG A 208 12.04 27.25 3.76
CA ARG A 208 13.22 27.32 4.64
C ARG A 208 14.28 26.36 4.14
N SER A 209 15.50 26.84 3.95
CA SER A 209 16.66 26.02 3.65
C SER A 209 17.66 26.02 4.81
N ASN A 210 18.28 24.89 5.07
CA ASN A 210 19.36 24.79 6.03
C ASN A 210 20.70 25.03 5.33
N ARG A 211 21.65 25.64 6.02
CA ARG A 211 23.02 25.74 5.53
C ARG A 211 23.62 24.34 5.39
N LYS A 212 24.31 24.12 4.30
CA LYS A 212 25.04 22.88 4.06
C LYS A 212 26.42 23.20 3.50
N TYR A 213 27.39 22.32 3.75
CA TYR A 213 28.68 22.45 3.12
C TYR A 213 28.55 22.24 1.60
N VAL A 214 29.31 23.00 0.81
CA VAL A 214 29.38 22.85 -0.65
C VAL A 214 30.18 21.60 -1.01
N ASN A 215 31.23 21.32 -0.21
CA ASN A 215 32.09 20.17 -0.37
C ASN A 215 32.65 19.75 1.01
N ASP A 216 32.20 18.62 1.51
CA ASP A 216 32.60 18.10 2.81
C ASP A 216 34.10 17.79 2.90
N LYS A 217 34.73 17.32 1.82
CA LYS A 217 36.17 17.07 1.75
C LYS A 217 36.99 18.36 1.92
N ALA A 218 36.64 19.39 1.16
CA ALA A 218 37.37 20.67 1.22
C ALA A 218 37.22 21.33 2.61
N VAL A 219 36.02 21.17 3.24
CA VAL A 219 35.83 21.64 4.62
C VAL A 219 36.69 20.86 5.60
N ALA A 220 36.74 19.52 5.50
CA ALA A 220 37.52 18.67 6.36
C ALA A 220 39.03 19.01 6.23
N GLU A 221 39.58 19.13 5.00
CA GLU A 221 40.97 19.49 4.75
C GLU A 221 41.32 20.85 5.36
N LYS A 222 40.42 21.83 5.23
CA LYS A 222 40.63 23.18 5.80
C LYS A 222 40.62 23.18 7.33
N ILE A 223 39.73 22.41 7.95
CA ILE A 223 39.64 22.30 9.42
C ILE A 223 40.83 21.53 9.99
N VAL A 224 41.27 20.44 9.34
CA VAL A 224 42.49 19.69 9.70
C VAL A 224 43.73 20.58 9.61
N SER A 225 43.88 21.36 8.53
CA SER A 225 44.98 22.32 8.36
C SER A 225 44.98 23.42 9.43
N ALA A 226 43.85 23.72 10.02
CA ALA A 226 43.72 24.66 11.13
C ALA A 226 43.99 24.01 12.54
N GLY A 227 44.31 22.71 12.58
CA GLY A 227 44.66 21.99 13.80
C GLY A 227 43.46 21.40 14.55
N TYR A 228 42.28 21.31 13.91
CA TYR A 228 41.07 20.75 14.55
C TYR A 228 40.69 19.42 13.87
N ASP A 229 39.99 18.55 14.62
CA ASP A 229 39.39 17.31 14.07
C ASP A 229 37.97 17.57 13.62
N PRO A 230 37.64 17.51 12.31
CA PRO A 230 36.29 17.72 11.79
C PRO A 230 35.43 16.46 11.85
N TYR A 231 35.91 15.33 12.36
CA TYR A 231 35.22 14.05 12.30
C TYR A 231 34.64 13.65 13.67
N GLU A 232 33.36 13.26 13.67
CA GLU A 232 32.73 12.60 14.80
C GLU A 232 32.83 11.08 14.63
N LYS A 233 33.47 10.38 15.56
CA LYS A 233 33.50 8.91 15.58
C LYS A 233 32.22 8.40 16.23
N LYS A 234 31.34 7.80 15.44
CA LYS A 234 30.08 7.22 15.89
C LYS A 234 30.01 5.74 15.53
N VAL A 235 29.53 4.93 16.49
CA VAL A 235 29.25 3.52 16.20
C VAL A 235 28.12 3.43 15.16
N ILE A 236 28.37 2.66 14.09
CA ILE A 236 27.37 2.45 13.04
C ILE A 236 26.13 1.75 13.60
N GLY A 237 24.96 2.09 13.07
CA GLY A 237 23.68 1.54 13.53
C GLY A 237 23.55 0.03 13.29
N ILE A 238 22.66 -0.61 14.03
CA ILE A 238 22.42 -2.07 14.05
C ILE A 238 22.31 -2.65 12.63
N THR A 239 21.53 -2.04 11.75
CA THR A 239 21.34 -2.52 10.38
C THR A 239 22.65 -2.55 9.56
N ALA A 240 23.47 -1.50 9.68
CA ALA A 240 24.76 -1.42 8.99
C ALA A 240 25.77 -2.41 9.60
N MET A 241 25.76 -2.58 10.91
CA MET A 241 26.58 -3.54 11.64
C MET A 241 26.23 -4.98 11.26
N THR A 242 24.92 -5.31 11.20
CA THR A 242 24.45 -6.62 10.75
C THR A 242 24.87 -6.92 9.31
N LYS A 243 24.81 -5.90 8.43
CA LYS A 243 25.26 -6.04 7.04
C LYS A 243 26.76 -6.28 6.92
N MET A 244 27.56 -5.63 7.77
CA MET A 244 29.02 -5.74 7.78
C MET A 244 29.50 -7.10 8.31
N LEU A 245 28.89 -7.59 9.41
CA LEU A 245 29.31 -8.82 10.08
C LEU A 245 28.63 -10.09 9.55
N GLY A 246 27.47 -9.95 8.90
CA GLY A 246 26.54 -11.05 8.67
C GLY A 246 25.74 -11.40 9.92
N LYS A 247 24.57 -12.05 9.73
CA LYS A 247 23.60 -12.30 10.81
C LYS A 247 24.18 -13.16 11.96
N THR A 248 24.85 -14.25 11.63
CA THR A 248 25.42 -15.20 12.60
C THR A 248 26.48 -14.52 13.50
N LYS A 249 27.45 -13.86 12.89
CA LYS A 249 28.55 -13.20 13.60
C LYS A 249 28.08 -11.99 14.40
N PHE A 250 27.05 -11.31 13.92
CA PHE A 250 26.40 -10.21 14.62
C PHE A 250 25.72 -10.70 15.91
N GLU A 251 24.97 -11.80 15.85
CA GLU A 251 24.33 -12.40 17.02
C GLU A 251 25.36 -12.93 18.02
N GLU A 252 26.41 -13.61 17.53
CA GLU A 252 27.50 -14.11 18.38
C GLU A 252 28.19 -13.01 19.20
N LEU A 253 28.50 -11.87 18.56
CA LEU A 253 29.27 -10.81 19.19
C LEU A 253 28.44 -9.81 19.99
N LEU A 254 27.18 -9.62 19.64
CA LEU A 254 26.37 -8.49 20.13
C LEU A 254 25.06 -8.89 20.81
N SER A 255 24.71 -10.19 20.95
CA SER A 255 23.44 -10.63 21.53
C SER A 255 23.17 -10.08 22.94
N GLY A 256 24.21 -9.89 23.75
CA GLY A 256 24.09 -9.33 25.10
C GLY A 256 24.15 -7.79 25.17
N LEU A 257 24.36 -7.12 24.04
CA LEU A 257 24.52 -5.66 23.94
C LEU A 257 23.37 -4.98 23.18
N ILE A 258 22.33 -5.73 22.82
CA ILE A 258 21.18 -5.23 22.07
C ILE A 258 19.92 -5.47 22.89
N GLU A 259 19.16 -4.41 23.08
CA GLU A 259 17.83 -4.48 23.68
C GLU A 259 16.77 -3.96 22.69
N LYS A 260 15.57 -4.45 22.80
CA LYS A 260 14.40 -3.93 22.13
C LYS A 260 13.49 -3.30 23.18
N PRO A 261 13.61 -1.99 23.45
CA PRO A 261 12.78 -1.33 24.44
C PRO A 261 11.30 -1.42 24.07
N GLN A 262 10.45 -1.35 25.08
CA GLN A 262 9.00 -1.33 24.86
C GLN A 262 8.61 -0.10 24.04
N GLY A 263 7.82 -0.31 22.98
CA GLY A 263 7.30 0.76 22.15
C GLY A 263 6.32 1.66 22.92
N LYS A 264 6.22 2.92 22.50
CA LYS A 264 5.21 3.84 23.06
C LYS A 264 3.80 3.31 22.77
N PRO A 265 2.86 3.47 23.73
CA PRO A 265 1.46 3.15 23.47
C PRO A 265 0.94 3.86 22.23
N THR A 266 0.18 3.14 21.43
CA THR A 266 -0.41 3.65 20.18
C THR A 266 -1.85 3.16 20.10
N LEU A 267 -2.78 4.06 19.85
CA LEU A 267 -4.17 3.71 19.63
C LEU A 267 -4.36 3.23 18.19
N VAL A 268 -4.98 2.07 18.04
CA VAL A 268 -5.24 1.43 16.74
C VAL A 268 -6.62 0.81 16.71
N PRO A 269 -7.22 0.59 15.52
CA PRO A 269 -8.49 -0.10 15.39
C PRO A 269 -8.46 -1.51 16.01
N MET A 270 -9.60 -2.00 16.48
CA MET A 270 -9.74 -3.36 17.03
C MET A 270 -9.33 -4.48 16.06
N SER A 271 -9.34 -4.22 14.76
CA SER A 271 -8.88 -5.15 13.72
C SER A 271 -7.35 -5.31 13.65
N ASP A 272 -6.58 -4.48 14.37
CA ASP A 272 -5.12 -4.61 14.43
C ASP A 272 -4.73 -5.93 15.13
N LYS A 273 -3.78 -6.67 14.55
CA LYS A 273 -3.39 -8.00 15.03
C LYS A 273 -2.54 -7.98 16.31
N ARG A 274 -2.07 -6.81 16.75
CA ARG A 274 -1.26 -6.67 17.96
C ARG A 274 -2.12 -6.86 19.20
N PRO A 275 -1.62 -7.52 20.26
CA PRO A 275 -2.37 -7.66 21.49
C PRO A 275 -2.57 -6.29 22.15
N ALA A 276 -3.77 -6.07 22.70
CA ALA A 276 -4.07 -4.87 23.46
C ALA A 276 -3.19 -4.78 24.72
N ILE A 277 -2.72 -3.59 25.03
CA ILE A 277 -2.04 -3.32 26.32
C ILE A 277 -3.12 -3.36 27.41
N LYS A 278 -2.95 -4.23 28.40
CA LYS A 278 -3.81 -4.21 29.59
C LYS A 278 -3.53 -2.94 30.37
N ASN A 279 -4.50 -2.07 30.49
CA ASN A 279 -4.39 -0.87 31.30
C ASN A 279 -4.59 -1.25 32.76
N THR A 280 -3.49 -1.53 33.48
CA THR A 280 -3.52 -1.92 34.90
C THR A 280 -4.01 -0.79 35.77
N ALA A 281 -3.79 0.48 35.40
CA ALA A 281 -4.26 1.63 36.17
C ALA A 281 -5.78 1.66 36.39
N PHE A 282 -6.57 1.16 35.44
CA PHE A 282 -8.03 1.10 35.58
C PHE A 282 -8.50 -0.02 36.55
N ASN A 283 -7.70 -1.06 36.72
CA ASN A 283 -8.00 -2.17 37.63
C ASN A 283 -7.54 -1.87 39.07
N ASP A 284 -6.47 -1.09 39.25
CA ASP A 284 -5.93 -0.72 40.55
C ASP A 284 -6.89 0.22 41.33
N PHE A 285 -7.79 0.93 40.64
CA PHE A 285 -8.82 1.78 41.27
C PHE A 285 -10.19 1.07 41.46
N LYS A 286 -10.34 -0.19 41.09
CA LYS A 286 -11.59 -0.96 41.26
C LYS A 286 -11.61 -1.82 42.53
N GLU A 287 -10.50 -1.98 43.23
CA GLU A 287 -10.42 -2.83 44.43
C GLU A 287 -10.70 -2.07 45.74
N ASP A 288 -10.98 -0.76 45.70
CA ASP A 288 -11.25 0.06 46.89
C ASP A 288 -12.69 0.61 46.98
N ASN A 289 -13.70 -0.13 46.43
CA ASN A 289 -15.12 0.17 46.67
C ASN A 289 -15.92 -1.08 46.99
#